data_530cd2025406fb9020eb4da472dc69cd
#
_entry.id   530cd2025406fb9020eb4da472dc69cd
#
_cell.length_a   1.000
_cell.length_b   1.000
_cell.length_c   1.000
_cell.angle_alpha   90.00
_cell.angle_beta   90.00
_cell.angle_gamma   90.00
#
_symmetry.space_group_name_H-M   'P 1'
#
loop_
_entity.id
_entity.type
_entity.pdbx_description
1 polymer ?
#
loop_
_entity_poly.entity_id
_entity_poly.type
_entity_poly.pdbx_seq_one_letter_code
_entity_poly.pdbx_strand_id
1 'polypeptide(L)'
;IPAYLEAMEEGRVEDALKIILEKNALPFTTGTICPHTCADRCMRNHYESALRIREVKLMAAEAGFEKVLPELKAAAAADKKVAVIGGGPAGLAAASFLSRAGADVTVFEKNDKMGGVPRYVIPGFRIGDDALDKDVALCSAYGAKMVTGREIASVQELKDEGFTDIIVAIGAWAHGRKALKYGDEYDALEFLEKVKAAPGSIDLGTDVVVIGGGNTAMDVARAAKIQPGVEHVRLVYRRDRRNMPADEEELVMAIEDGVEFMELLAPEGVENGVLKCEKNVLG
;
A
#
# COMPACT_ATOMS: atom_id res chain seq x y z
N ILE A 1 19.87 6.22 1.47
CA ILE A 1 20.03 4.76 1.32
C ILE A 1 21.42 4.33 1.82
N PRO A 2 22.56 4.82 1.30
CA PRO A 2 23.87 4.32 1.75
C PRO A 2 24.06 4.35 3.27
N ALA A 3 23.72 5.46 3.92
CA ALA A 3 23.95 5.65 5.35
C ALA A 3 23.25 4.60 6.25
N TYR A 4 22.01 4.20 5.95
CA TYR A 4 21.39 3.16 6.77
C TYR A 4 21.86 1.74 6.42
N LEU A 5 22.30 1.51 5.16
CA LEU A 5 22.93 0.24 4.78
C LEU A 5 24.26 0.06 5.51
N GLU A 6 25.09 1.11 5.54
CA GLU A 6 26.36 1.13 6.29
C GLU A 6 26.12 0.92 7.79
N ALA A 7 25.14 1.62 8.38
CA ALA A 7 24.80 1.43 9.79
C ALA A 7 24.36 -0.01 10.10
N MET A 8 23.62 -0.65 9.20
CA MET A 8 23.22 -2.06 9.34
C MET A 8 24.40 -3.02 9.20
N GLU A 9 25.33 -2.77 8.28
CA GLU A 9 26.55 -3.55 8.11
C GLU A 9 27.43 -3.51 9.37
N GLU A 10 27.50 -2.34 10.03
CA GLU A 10 28.23 -2.15 11.28
C GLU A 10 27.48 -2.61 12.54
N GLY A 11 26.26 -3.15 12.39
CA GLY A 11 25.42 -3.60 13.52
C GLY A 11 24.76 -2.46 14.32
N ARG A 12 24.82 -1.22 13.84
CA ARG A 12 24.18 -0.03 14.45
C ARG A 12 22.71 0.09 14.04
N VAL A 13 21.91 -0.86 14.49
CA VAL A 13 20.52 -1.05 14.05
C VAL A 13 19.64 0.14 14.41
N GLU A 14 19.77 0.67 15.64
CA GLU A 14 19.01 1.83 16.10
C GLU A 14 19.33 3.08 15.25
N ASP A 15 20.60 3.29 14.91
CA ASP A 15 21.01 4.39 14.04
C ASP A 15 20.44 4.22 12.63
N ALA A 16 20.45 3.00 12.09
CA ALA A 16 19.86 2.70 10.80
C ALA A 16 18.37 3.08 10.76
N LEU A 17 17.59 2.68 11.77
CA LEU A 17 16.17 3.04 11.84
C LEU A 17 15.98 4.56 12.00
N LYS A 18 16.77 5.23 12.85
CA LYS A 18 16.71 6.69 13.01
C LYS A 18 16.99 7.42 11.69
N ILE A 19 18.00 6.97 10.93
CA ILE A 19 18.32 7.51 9.59
C ILE A 19 17.13 7.31 8.63
N ILE A 20 16.50 6.14 8.64
CA ILE A 20 15.32 5.87 7.81
C ILE A 20 14.18 6.82 8.17
N LEU A 21 13.87 6.97 9.47
CA LEU A 21 12.80 7.81 9.99
C LEU A 21 12.97 9.30 9.67
N GLU A 22 14.17 9.76 9.35
CA GLU A 22 14.37 11.14 8.90
C GLU A 22 13.57 11.50 7.65
N LYS A 23 13.33 10.54 6.75
CA LYS A 23 12.71 10.75 5.44
C LYS A 23 11.58 9.77 5.11
N ASN A 24 11.40 8.73 5.91
CA ASN A 24 10.38 7.69 5.70
C ASN A 24 9.68 7.40 7.03
N ALA A 25 8.45 7.90 7.15
CA ALA A 25 7.64 7.75 8.35
C ALA A 25 7.03 6.34 8.53
N LEU A 26 6.99 5.54 7.46
CA LEU A 26 6.31 4.23 7.40
C LEU A 26 7.31 3.14 6.98
N PRO A 27 8.34 2.83 7.78
CA PRO A 27 9.39 1.91 7.39
C PRO A 27 8.90 0.46 7.26
N PHE A 28 7.91 0.02 8.04
CA PHE A 28 7.33 -1.32 7.94
C PHE A 28 6.52 -1.46 6.65
N THR A 29 5.60 -0.54 6.37
CA THR A 29 4.82 -0.54 5.12
C THR A 29 5.74 -0.51 3.91
N THR A 30 6.64 0.45 3.85
CA THR A 30 7.54 0.60 2.69
C THR A 30 8.65 -0.46 2.64
N GLY A 31 8.96 -1.10 3.76
CA GLY A 31 9.85 -2.25 3.84
C GLY A 31 9.22 -3.53 3.26
N THR A 32 7.89 -3.63 3.33
CA THR A 32 7.13 -4.81 2.92
C THR A 32 6.63 -4.69 1.47
N ILE A 33 5.92 -3.60 1.13
CA ILE A 33 5.16 -3.51 -0.14
C ILE A 33 5.69 -2.46 -1.13
N CYS A 34 6.82 -1.81 -0.86
CA CYS A 34 7.40 -0.85 -1.81
C CYS A 34 7.87 -1.57 -3.08
N PRO A 35 7.54 -1.06 -4.28
CA PRO A 35 7.98 -1.63 -5.56
C PRO A 35 9.50 -1.51 -5.83
N HIS A 36 10.27 -1.12 -4.87
CA HIS A 36 11.75 -1.04 -4.81
C HIS A 36 12.46 -0.59 -6.09
N THR A 37 11.93 0.34 -6.84
CA THR A 37 12.53 0.92 -8.07
C THR A 37 13.96 1.46 -7.86
N CYS A 38 14.38 1.68 -6.61
CA CYS A 38 15.77 1.99 -6.26
C CYS A 38 16.72 0.80 -6.49
N ALA A 39 16.23 -0.44 -6.36
CA ALA A 39 17.01 -1.63 -6.68
C ALA A 39 17.17 -1.79 -8.19
N ASP A 40 16.13 -1.53 -8.99
CA ASP A 40 16.19 -1.59 -10.45
C ASP A 40 17.24 -0.63 -11.03
N ARG A 41 17.45 0.50 -10.35
CA ARG A 41 18.42 1.54 -10.74
C ARG A 41 19.72 1.47 -9.95
N CYS A 42 19.96 0.39 -9.24
CA CYS A 42 21.20 0.20 -8.49
C CYS A 42 22.37 0.04 -9.45
N MET A 43 23.45 0.80 -9.21
CA MET A 43 24.67 0.72 -10.04
C MET A 43 25.31 -0.66 -10.00
N ARG A 44 25.09 -1.44 -8.94
CA ARG A 44 25.60 -2.81 -8.85
C ARG A 44 25.02 -3.75 -9.91
N ASN A 45 23.85 -3.46 -10.47
CA ASN A 45 23.27 -4.22 -11.59
C ASN A 45 24.19 -4.27 -12.83
N HIS A 46 25.21 -3.40 -12.92
CA HIS A 46 26.18 -3.43 -14.00
C HIS A 46 27.27 -4.52 -13.83
N TYR A 47 27.44 -5.05 -12.62
CA TYR A 47 28.52 -6.02 -12.31
C TYR A 47 27.99 -7.31 -11.69
N GLU A 48 26.89 -7.21 -10.93
CA GLU A 48 26.33 -8.30 -10.14
C GLU A 48 24.83 -8.08 -9.92
N SER A 49 24.31 -8.26 -8.72
CA SER A 49 22.91 -7.97 -8.37
C SER A 49 22.77 -6.69 -7.54
N ALA A 50 21.59 -6.07 -7.59
CA ALA A 50 21.23 -4.93 -6.76
C ALA A 50 21.41 -5.21 -5.27
N LEU A 51 21.64 -4.17 -4.49
CA LEU A 51 21.53 -4.24 -3.04
C LEU A 51 20.09 -4.48 -2.61
N ARG A 52 19.88 -5.30 -1.61
CA ARG A 52 18.56 -5.63 -1.03
C ARG A 52 18.02 -4.48 -0.16
N ILE A 53 17.81 -3.32 -0.80
CA ILE A 53 17.52 -2.03 -0.15
C ILE A 53 16.22 -2.08 0.66
N ARG A 54 15.16 -2.71 0.10
CA ARG A 54 13.84 -2.84 0.73
C ARG A 54 13.92 -3.73 1.96
N GLU A 55 14.54 -4.89 1.82
CA GLU A 55 14.66 -5.90 2.86
C GLU A 55 15.52 -5.39 4.02
N VAL A 56 16.66 -4.76 3.74
CA VAL A 56 17.53 -4.19 4.79
C VAL A 56 16.80 -3.07 5.54
N LYS A 57 15.98 -2.27 4.87
CA LYS A 57 15.12 -1.27 5.52
C LYS A 57 14.12 -1.91 6.48
N LEU A 58 13.47 -3.01 6.07
CA LEU A 58 12.54 -3.75 6.91
C LEU A 58 13.27 -4.36 8.13
N MET A 59 14.42 -4.99 7.89
CA MET A 59 15.25 -5.55 8.98
C MET A 59 15.65 -4.48 10.01
N ALA A 60 16.02 -3.28 9.55
CA ALA A 60 16.33 -2.16 10.44
C ALA A 60 15.11 -1.73 11.25
N ALA A 61 13.92 -1.70 10.62
CA ALA A 61 12.67 -1.36 11.31
C ALA A 61 12.32 -2.41 12.36
N GLU A 62 12.34 -3.70 12.01
CA GLU A 62 12.01 -4.80 12.91
C GLU A 62 12.95 -4.88 14.12
N ALA A 63 14.26 -4.82 13.88
CA ALA A 63 15.25 -4.97 14.93
C ALA A 63 15.43 -3.71 15.81
N GLY A 64 15.17 -2.51 15.25
CA GLY A 64 15.34 -1.24 15.95
C GLY A 64 14.08 -0.72 16.65
N PHE A 65 12.89 -1.21 16.30
CA PHE A 65 11.60 -0.64 16.72
C PHE A 65 11.48 -0.44 18.24
N GLU A 66 11.65 -1.51 19.01
CA GLU A 66 11.42 -1.49 20.47
C GLU A 66 12.34 -0.54 21.22
N LYS A 67 13.55 -0.31 20.68
CA LYS A 67 14.53 0.59 21.29
C LYS A 67 14.37 2.03 20.84
N VAL A 68 14.07 2.25 19.56
CA VAL A 68 13.98 3.59 18.97
C VAL A 68 12.67 4.27 19.32
N LEU A 69 11.54 3.54 19.34
CA LEU A 69 10.23 4.11 19.61
C LEU A 69 10.16 4.99 20.86
N PRO A 70 10.64 4.56 22.06
CA PRO A 70 10.58 5.38 23.27
C PRO A 70 11.54 6.59 23.28
N GLU A 71 12.50 6.63 22.36
CA GLU A 71 13.47 7.72 22.23
C GLU A 71 12.97 8.85 21.33
N LEU A 72 11.92 8.60 20.52
CA LEU A 72 11.39 9.59 19.59
C LEU A 72 10.74 10.75 20.35
N LYS A 73 11.17 11.97 20.05
CA LYS A 73 10.67 13.20 20.70
C LYS A 73 10.47 14.29 19.67
N ALA A 74 9.39 15.06 19.85
CA ALA A 74 9.17 16.27 19.09
C ALA A 74 10.24 17.34 19.39
N ALA A 75 10.46 18.24 18.45
CA ALA A 75 11.17 19.49 18.69
C ALA A 75 10.39 20.38 19.69
N ALA A 76 10.93 21.53 20.05
CA ALA A 76 10.24 22.52 20.85
C ALA A 76 8.89 22.88 20.20
N ALA A 77 7.84 23.10 21.05
CA ALA A 77 6.51 23.38 20.56
C ALA A 77 6.48 24.58 19.62
N ALA A 78 5.88 24.39 18.45
CA ALA A 78 5.58 25.45 17.50
C ALA A 78 4.14 25.93 17.72
N ASP A 79 3.89 27.23 17.48
CA ASP A 79 2.53 27.80 17.56
C ASP A 79 1.72 27.45 16.30
N LYS A 80 1.48 26.13 16.12
CA LYS A 80 0.76 25.56 14.99
C LYS A 80 -0.13 24.42 15.46
N LYS A 81 -1.43 24.55 15.24
CA LYS A 81 -2.43 23.51 15.48
C LYS A 81 -2.93 22.96 14.14
N VAL A 82 -2.48 21.78 13.79
CA VAL A 82 -2.70 21.20 12.47
C VAL A 82 -3.70 20.05 12.52
N ALA A 83 -4.73 20.12 11.67
CA ALA A 83 -5.62 18.99 11.42
C ALA A 83 -5.18 18.24 10.13
N VAL A 84 -5.17 16.91 10.19
CA VAL A 84 -4.95 16.06 9.03
C VAL A 84 -6.22 15.23 8.80
N ILE A 85 -6.83 15.34 7.63
CA ILE A 85 -8.03 14.61 7.26
C ILE A 85 -7.61 13.35 6.48
N GLY A 86 -7.78 12.19 7.08
CA GLY A 86 -7.41 10.89 6.55
C GLY A 86 -6.17 10.28 7.21
N GLY A 87 -6.33 9.08 7.78
CA GLY A 87 -5.32 8.30 8.50
C GLY A 87 -4.58 7.29 7.62
N GLY A 88 -4.57 7.49 6.31
CA GLY A 88 -3.78 6.69 5.37
C GLY A 88 -2.29 7.07 5.36
N PRO A 89 -1.46 6.45 4.49
CA PRO A 89 -0.01 6.69 4.46
C PRO A 89 0.40 8.16 4.35
N ALA A 90 -0.30 8.94 3.53
CA ALA A 90 -0.03 10.37 3.36
C ALA A 90 -0.30 11.17 4.64
N GLY A 91 -1.44 10.89 5.30
CA GLY A 91 -1.81 11.56 6.55
C GLY A 91 -0.89 11.17 7.71
N LEU A 92 -0.55 9.90 7.84
CA LEU A 92 0.39 9.41 8.85
C LEU A 92 1.79 10.03 8.66
N ALA A 93 2.29 10.09 7.42
CA ALA A 93 3.56 10.74 7.13
C ALA A 93 3.53 12.24 7.46
N ALA A 94 2.46 12.95 7.08
CA ALA A 94 2.29 14.35 7.41
C ALA A 94 2.28 14.56 8.95
N ALA A 95 1.52 13.72 9.67
CA ALA A 95 1.48 13.77 11.13
C ALA A 95 2.85 13.55 11.76
N SER A 96 3.58 12.54 11.32
CA SER A 96 4.92 12.22 11.82
C SER A 96 5.88 13.40 11.65
N PHE A 97 6.01 13.93 10.44
CA PHE A 97 6.97 15.01 10.16
C PHE A 97 6.60 16.33 10.82
N LEU A 98 5.33 16.68 10.87
CA LEU A 98 4.88 17.92 11.50
C LEU A 98 4.97 17.86 13.03
N SER A 99 4.57 16.75 13.65
CA SER A 99 4.71 16.57 15.09
C SER A 99 6.17 16.54 15.50
N ARG A 100 7.04 15.88 14.71
CA ARG A 100 8.49 15.94 14.96
C ARG A 100 9.04 17.35 14.92
N ALA A 101 8.49 18.22 14.05
CA ALA A 101 8.85 19.62 13.97
C ALA A 101 8.22 20.50 15.07
N GLY A 102 7.42 19.92 15.97
CA GLY A 102 6.83 20.59 17.14
C GLY A 102 5.40 21.09 16.95
N ALA A 103 4.73 20.82 15.83
CA ALA A 103 3.32 21.17 15.65
C ALA A 103 2.39 20.30 16.51
N ASP A 104 1.29 20.86 17.05
CA ASP A 104 0.19 20.11 17.67
C ASP A 104 -0.69 19.52 16.55
N VAL A 105 -0.50 18.25 16.25
CA VAL A 105 -1.15 17.58 15.12
C VAL A 105 -2.24 16.66 15.60
N THR A 106 -3.42 16.73 14.96
CA THR A 106 -4.50 15.76 15.14
C THR A 106 -4.88 15.17 13.79
N VAL A 107 -4.82 13.84 13.67
CA VAL A 107 -5.26 13.09 12.49
C VAL A 107 -6.69 12.60 12.73
N PHE A 108 -7.58 12.87 11.78
CA PHE A 108 -8.96 12.41 11.78
C PHE A 108 -9.14 11.33 10.72
N GLU A 109 -9.57 10.15 11.14
CA GLU A 109 -9.87 9.02 10.26
C GLU A 109 -11.33 8.59 10.43
N LYS A 110 -12.05 8.42 9.31
CA LYS A 110 -13.47 8.00 9.33
C LYS A 110 -13.66 6.56 9.78
N ASN A 111 -12.70 5.69 9.46
CA ASN A 111 -12.73 4.28 9.84
C ASN A 111 -12.28 4.09 11.30
N ASP A 112 -12.43 2.88 11.80
CA ASP A 112 -12.10 2.47 13.17
C ASP A 112 -10.60 2.38 13.46
N LYS A 113 -9.75 2.29 12.41
CA LYS A 113 -8.29 2.19 12.52
C LYS A 113 -7.58 3.10 11.51
N MET A 114 -6.37 3.52 11.87
CA MET A 114 -5.44 4.17 10.95
C MET A 114 -4.84 3.17 9.96
N GLY A 115 -4.38 3.63 8.79
CA GLY A 115 -3.67 2.83 7.81
C GLY A 115 -4.17 3.00 6.37
N GLY A 116 -5.43 3.41 6.16
CA GLY A 116 -5.98 3.65 4.81
C GLY A 116 -5.95 2.41 3.91
N VAL A 117 -5.65 2.58 2.62
CA VAL A 117 -5.60 1.49 1.62
C VAL A 117 -4.75 0.29 2.06
N PRO A 118 -3.54 0.44 2.63
CA PRO A 118 -2.79 -0.69 3.15
C PRO A 118 -3.55 -1.55 4.17
N ARG A 119 -4.38 -0.93 5.00
CA ARG A 119 -5.16 -1.65 6.01
C ARG A 119 -6.45 -2.25 5.48
N TYR A 120 -7.18 -1.53 4.65
CA TYR A 120 -8.54 -1.90 4.28
C TYR A 120 -8.67 -2.57 2.92
N VAL A 121 -7.66 -2.45 2.06
CA VAL A 121 -7.70 -2.96 0.67
C VAL A 121 -6.58 -3.94 0.37
N ILE A 122 -5.32 -3.60 0.67
CA ILE A 122 -4.19 -4.49 0.36
C ILE A 122 -4.32 -5.80 1.14
N PRO A 123 -4.28 -6.96 0.47
CA PRO A 123 -4.48 -8.26 1.12
C PRO A 123 -3.52 -8.53 2.28
N GLY A 124 -4.00 -9.28 3.30
CA GLY A 124 -3.21 -9.62 4.48
C GLY A 124 -1.95 -10.46 4.18
N PHE A 125 -1.95 -11.20 3.07
CA PHE A 125 -0.76 -11.93 2.62
C PHE A 125 0.33 -11.03 2.04
N ARG A 126 0.01 -9.75 1.72
CA ARG A 126 0.98 -8.73 1.29
C ARG A 126 1.54 -7.96 2.48
N ILE A 127 0.67 -7.54 3.38
CA ILE A 127 1.04 -6.79 4.58
C ILE A 127 0.07 -7.09 5.72
N GLY A 128 0.62 -7.50 6.86
CA GLY A 128 -0.14 -7.75 8.07
C GLY A 128 -0.48 -6.47 8.85
N ASP A 129 -1.52 -6.54 9.66
CA ASP A 129 -1.99 -5.42 10.48
C ASP A 129 -0.95 -4.98 11.53
N ASP A 130 -0.15 -5.90 12.04
CA ASP A 130 0.93 -5.64 13.01
C ASP A 130 2.01 -4.69 12.46
N ALA A 131 2.38 -4.84 11.19
CA ALA A 131 3.31 -3.94 10.52
C ALA A 131 2.75 -2.52 10.41
N LEU A 132 1.46 -2.42 10.10
CA LEU A 132 0.76 -1.14 10.03
C LEU A 132 0.60 -0.49 11.41
N ASP A 133 0.32 -1.28 12.46
CA ASP A 133 0.22 -0.78 13.82
C ASP A 133 1.55 -0.24 14.34
N LYS A 134 2.67 -0.87 13.99
CA LYS A 134 4.02 -0.37 14.29
C LYS A 134 4.32 0.95 13.58
N ASP A 135 3.95 1.09 12.30
CA ASP A 135 4.09 2.36 11.58
C ASP A 135 3.22 3.46 12.20
N VAL A 136 1.99 3.16 12.60
CA VAL A 136 1.11 4.11 13.32
C VAL A 136 1.73 4.53 14.65
N ALA A 137 2.32 3.59 15.40
CA ALA A 137 3.02 3.88 16.64
C ALA A 137 4.21 4.83 16.43
N LEU A 138 5.04 4.58 15.41
CA LEU A 138 6.14 5.47 15.02
C LEU A 138 5.65 6.87 14.64
N CYS A 139 4.57 6.95 13.86
CA CYS A 139 4.01 8.23 13.42
C CYS A 139 3.41 9.04 14.58
N SER A 140 2.87 8.38 15.60
CA SER A 140 2.30 9.04 16.78
C SER A 140 3.32 9.36 17.88
N ALA A 141 4.49 8.74 17.85
CA ALA A 141 5.51 8.87 18.89
C ALA A 141 6.00 10.30 19.15
N TYR A 142 5.88 11.17 18.15
CA TYR A 142 6.18 12.59 18.29
C TYR A 142 5.04 13.43 18.87
N GLY A 143 3.95 12.79 19.34
CA GLY A 143 2.84 13.46 20.02
C GLY A 143 1.63 13.76 19.13
N ALA A 144 1.57 13.25 17.90
CA ALA A 144 0.38 13.35 17.05
C ALA A 144 -0.80 12.59 17.68
N LYS A 145 -1.97 13.23 17.74
CA LYS A 145 -3.22 12.64 18.22
C LYS A 145 -3.91 11.91 17.07
N MET A 146 -4.27 10.63 17.29
CA MET A 146 -4.97 9.79 16.32
C MET A 146 -6.43 9.65 16.73
N VAL A 147 -7.35 10.22 15.96
CA VAL A 147 -8.80 10.19 16.20
C VAL A 147 -9.46 9.35 15.11
N THR A 148 -9.95 8.17 15.48
CA THR A 148 -10.64 7.23 14.56
C THR A 148 -12.16 7.33 14.72
N GLY A 149 -12.92 6.82 13.75
CA GLY A 149 -14.38 6.85 13.75
C GLY A 149 -14.97 8.25 13.56
N ARG A 150 -14.17 9.22 13.10
CA ARG A 150 -14.63 10.59 12.85
C ARG A 150 -14.43 10.99 11.41
N GLU A 151 -15.51 11.08 10.67
CA GLU A 151 -15.54 11.65 9.32
C GLU A 151 -15.62 13.18 9.39
N ILE A 152 -14.79 13.85 8.62
CA ILE A 152 -14.79 15.32 8.48
C ILE A 152 -15.53 15.67 7.19
N ALA A 153 -16.72 16.24 7.35
CA ALA A 153 -17.57 16.65 6.24
C ALA A 153 -17.17 18.00 5.63
N SER A 154 -16.58 18.88 6.44
CA SER A 154 -16.25 20.23 6.04
C SER A 154 -14.95 20.72 6.67
N VAL A 155 -14.12 21.42 5.88
CA VAL A 155 -12.94 22.11 6.39
C VAL A 155 -13.32 23.21 7.40
N GLN A 156 -14.52 23.77 7.31
CA GLN A 156 -14.98 24.85 8.17
C GLN A 156 -15.12 24.36 9.63
N GLU A 157 -15.62 23.14 9.87
CA GLU A 157 -15.75 22.60 11.22
C GLU A 157 -14.40 22.56 11.97
N LEU A 158 -13.31 22.22 11.26
CA LEU A 158 -11.99 22.19 11.86
C LEU A 158 -11.44 23.59 12.16
N LYS A 159 -11.76 24.57 11.31
CA LYS A 159 -11.43 25.98 11.59
C LYS A 159 -12.15 26.49 12.82
N ASP A 160 -13.42 26.12 12.99
CA ASP A 160 -14.23 26.50 14.15
C ASP A 160 -13.72 25.82 15.44
N GLU A 161 -13.08 24.65 15.34
CA GLU A 161 -12.35 23.96 16.42
C GLU A 161 -10.96 24.58 16.70
N GLY A 162 -10.56 25.61 15.97
CA GLY A 162 -9.34 26.37 16.19
C GLY A 162 -8.09 25.76 15.56
N PHE A 163 -8.23 24.89 14.54
CA PHE A 163 -7.10 24.44 13.75
C PHE A 163 -6.63 25.56 12.81
N THR A 164 -5.33 25.86 12.83
CA THR A 164 -4.73 26.93 12.02
C THR A 164 -4.41 26.47 10.61
N ASP A 165 -4.04 25.21 10.47
CA ASP A 165 -3.64 24.60 9.21
C ASP A 165 -4.37 23.26 9.01
N ILE A 166 -4.77 22.95 7.79
CA ILE A 166 -5.53 21.74 7.49
C ILE A 166 -4.90 21.04 6.28
N ILE A 167 -4.59 19.76 6.45
CA ILE A 167 -4.06 18.89 5.41
C ILE A 167 -5.14 17.90 5.00
N VAL A 168 -5.45 17.84 3.70
CA VAL A 168 -6.40 16.88 3.14
C VAL A 168 -5.62 15.70 2.55
N ALA A 169 -5.75 14.53 3.17
CA ALA A 169 -5.04 13.29 2.83
C ALA A 169 -6.01 12.10 2.69
N ILE A 170 -7.18 12.34 2.10
CA ILE A 170 -8.32 11.39 2.01
C ILE A 170 -8.10 10.23 1.03
N GLY A 171 -7.01 10.26 0.25
CA GLY A 171 -6.68 9.22 -0.73
C GLY A 171 -7.52 9.29 -2.02
N ALA A 172 -7.43 8.23 -2.81
CA ALA A 172 -8.11 8.11 -4.11
C ALA A 172 -8.93 6.81 -4.12
N TRP A 173 -10.08 6.85 -3.46
CA TRP A 173 -11.01 5.72 -3.33
C TRP A 173 -12.01 5.61 -4.49
N ALA A 174 -11.91 6.48 -5.50
CA ALA A 174 -12.82 6.43 -6.64
C ALA A 174 -12.61 5.14 -7.43
N HIS A 175 -13.74 4.48 -7.73
CA HIS A 175 -13.76 3.30 -8.58
C HIS A 175 -13.09 3.58 -9.93
N GLY A 176 -12.40 2.58 -10.47
CA GLY A 176 -11.81 2.63 -11.80
C GLY A 176 -12.89 2.78 -12.90
N ARG A 177 -12.44 3.09 -14.11
CA ARG A 177 -13.33 3.01 -15.27
C ARG A 177 -13.61 1.55 -15.58
N LYS A 178 -14.85 1.24 -15.97
CA LYS A 178 -15.20 -0.09 -16.48
C LYS A 178 -14.22 -0.51 -17.58
N ALA A 179 -13.72 -1.73 -17.45
CA ALA A 179 -12.81 -2.33 -18.44
C ALA A 179 -13.59 -2.88 -19.63
N LEU A 180 -14.84 -3.30 -19.42
CA LEU A 180 -15.68 -3.93 -20.39
C LEU A 180 -16.61 -2.94 -21.09
N LYS A 181 -16.88 -3.17 -22.38
CA LYS A 181 -17.88 -2.44 -23.16
C LYS A 181 -19.29 -2.87 -22.81
N TYR A 182 -19.47 -4.14 -22.43
CA TYR A 182 -20.75 -4.73 -22.03
C TYR A 182 -20.55 -5.91 -21.06
N GLY A 183 -21.58 -6.25 -20.32
CA GLY A 183 -21.57 -7.25 -19.25
C GLY A 183 -21.26 -6.64 -17.88
N ASP A 184 -21.26 -7.49 -16.87
CA ASP A 184 -21.03 -7.09 -15.50
C ASP A 184 -19.59 -7.36 -15.09
N GLU A 185 -19.05 -6.48 -14.26
CA GLU A 185 -17.70 -6.60 -13.69
C GLU A 185 -17.71 -6.12 -12.24
N TYR A 186 -16.88 -6.75 -11.43
CA TYR A 186 -16.56 -6.27 -10.09
C TYR A 186 -15.49 -5.19 -10.14
N ASP A 187 -15.67 -4.14 -9.34
CA ASP A 187 -14.58 -3.19 -9.09
C ASP A 187 -13.49 -3.83 -8.21
N ALA A 188 -12.23 -3.64 -8.60
CA ALA A 188 -11.09 -4.26 -7.94
C ALA A 188 -10.92 -3.81 -6.48
N LEU A 189 -11.13 -2.51 -6.18
CA LEU A 189 -10.99 -1.99 -4.83
C LEU A 189 -12.11 -2.50 -3.93
N GLU A 190 -13.35 -2.47 -4.43
CA GLU A 190 -14.52 -2.99 -3.71
C GLU A 190 -14.36 -4.50 -3.40
N PHE A 191 -13.86 -5.27 -4.37
CA PHE A 191 -13.58 -6.69 -4.17
C PHE A 191 -12.54 -6.91 -3.08
N LEU A 192 -11.39 -6.24 -3.17
CA LEU A 192 -10.30 -6.39 -2.19
C LEU A 192 -10.73 -5.94 -0.79
N GLU A 193 -11.49 -4.85 -0.68
CA GLU A 193 -12.03 -4.37 0.60
C GLU A 193 -12.93 -5.41 1.25
N LYS A 194 -13.86 -6.01 0.48
CA LYS A 194 -14.75 -7.07 0.97
C LYS A 194 -13.97 -8.32 1.39
N VAL A 195 -13.01 -8.77 0.58
CA VAL A 195 -12.17 -9.94 0.92
C VAL A 195 -11.32 -9.67 2.15
N LYS A 196 -10.77 -8.46 2.29
CA LYS A 196 -9.97 -8.07 3.47
C LYS A 196 -10.83 -8.05 4.73
N ALA A 197 -12.05 -7.52 4.66
CA ALA A 197 -12.97 -7.45 5.80
C ALA A 197 -13.49 -8.84 6.21
N ALA A 198 -13.76 -9.73 5.27
CA ALA A 198 -14.30 -11.05 5.51
C ALA A 198 -13.74 -12.06 4.50
N PRO A 199 -12.56 -12.63 4.75
CA PRO A 199 -11.95 -13.63 3.87
C PRO A 199 -12.88 -14.84 3.67
N GLY A 200 -13.03 -15.27 2.41
CA GLY A 200 -13.88 -16.40 2.05
C GLY A 200 -15.38 -16.12 2.02
N SER A 201 -15.80 -14.86 2.11
CA SER A 201 -17.22 -14.49 2.12
C SER A 201 -17.85 -14.31 0.74
N ILE A 202 -17.06 -14.28 -0.32
CA ILE A 202 -17.55 -13.98 -1.67
C ILE A 202 -17.60 -15.27 -2.49
N ASP A 203 -18.79 -15.62 -2.97
CA ASP A 203 -18.95 -16.69 -3.95
C ASP A 203 -18.64 -16.13 -5.35
N LEU A 204 -17.54 -16.60 -5.92
CA LEU A 204 -17.09 -16.24 -7.27
C LEU A 204 -17.37 -17.33 -8.32
N GLY A 205 -17.97 -18.45 -7.91
CA GLY A 205 -18.04 -19.65 -8.73
C GLY A 205 -16.65 -20.30 -8.92
N THR A 206 -16.53 -21.16 -9.93
CA THR A 206 -15.30 -21.95 -10.17
C THR A 206 -14.26 -21.22 -11.01
N ASP A 207 -14.70 -20.34 -11.92
CA ASP A 207 -13.86 -19.69 -12.92
C ASP A 207 -13.92 -18.18 -12.77
N VAL A 208 -12.78 -17.57 -12.52
CA VAL A 208 -12.64 -16.11 -12.33
C VAL A 208 -11.69 -15.54 -13.38
N VAL A 209 -12.11 -14.43 -13.99
CA VAL A 209 -11.24 -13.67 -14.88
C VAL A 209 -10.93 -12.31 -14.27
N VAL A 210 -9.65 -11.99 -14.16
CA VAL A 210 -9.16 -10.69 -13.70
C VAL A 210 -8.59 -9.93 -14.90
N ILE A 211 -9.01 -8.69 -15.06
CA ILE A 211 -8.61 -7.83 -16.18
C ILE A 211 -7.66 -6.76 -15.67
N GLY A 212 -6.43 -6.78 -16.17
CA GLY A 212 -5.44 -5.76 -15.83
C GLY A 212 -4.01 -6.25 -15.82
N GLY A 213 -3.07 -5.33 -15.67
CA GLY A 213 -1.63 -5.63 -15.65
C GLY A 213 -0.87 -4.82 -14.61
N GLY A 214 -1.56 -4.22 -13.62
CA GLY A 214 -0.93 -3.51 -12.50
C GLY A 214 -0.92 -4.35 -11.22
N ASN A 215 -0.19 -3.90 -10.19
CA ASN A 215 -0.09 -4.58 -8.90
C ASN A 215 -1.47 -4.89 -8.27
N THR A 216 -2.46 -4.00 -8.45
CA THR A 216 -3.83 -4.25 -8.00
C THR A 216 -4.44 -5.49 -8.66
N ALA A 217 -4.18 -5.72 -9.96
CA ALA A 217 -4.70 -6.90 -10.64
C ALA A 217 -4.03 -8.19 -10.13
N MET A 218 -2.74 -8.13 -9.76
CA MET A 218 -2.05 -9.24 -9.09
C MET A 218 -2.68 -9.55 -7.74
N ASP A 219 -2.92 -8.52 -6.92
CA ASP A 219 -3.59 -8.66 -5.63
C ASP A 219 -4.99 -9.25 -5.76
N VAL A 220 -5.78 -8.78 -6.74
CA VAL A 220 -7.13 -9.31 -7.03
C VAL A 220 -7.06 -10.77 -7.46
N ALA A 221 -6.16 -11.14 -8.37
CA ALA A 221 -6.04 -12.49 -8.88
C ALA A 221 -5.67 -13.49 -7.76
N ARG A 222 -4.69 -13.13 -6.95
CA ARG A 222 -4.27 -13.93 -5.78
C ARG A 222 -5.36 -14.01 -4.72
N ALA A 223 -6.04 -12.89 -4.43
CA ALA A 223 -7.17 -12.85 -3.50
C ALA A 223 -8.37 -13.66 -4.00
N ALA A 224 -8.64 -13.68 -5.30
CA ALA A 224 -9.67 -14.53 -5.90
C ALA A 224 -9.32 -16.01 -5.79
N LYS A 225 -8.05 -16.38 -6.00
CA LYS A 225 -7.58 -17.77 -5.97
C LYS A 225 -7.81 -18.45 -4.62
N ILE A 226 -7.75 -17.70 -3.53
CA ILE A 226 -7.97 -18.22 -2.17
C ILE A 226 -9.43 -18.20 -1.73
N GLN A 227 -10.39 -17.74 -2.58
CA GLN A 227 -11.81 -17.82 -2.24
C GLN A 227 -12.33 -19.26 -2.37
N PRO A 228 -13.26 -19.67 -1.50
CA PRO A 228 -13.85 -21.00 -1.57
C PRO A 228 -14.53 -21.29 -2.93
N GLY A 229 -14.31 -22.48 -3.47
CA GLY A 229 -14.90 -22.94 -4.72
C GLY A 229 -14.21 -22.48 -5.99
N VAL A 230 -13.26 -21.54 -5.92
CA VAL A 230 -12.52 -21.08 -7.10
C VAL A 230 -11.46 -22.10 -7.51
N GLU A 231 -11.62 -22.65 -8.70
CA GLU A 231 -10.70 -23.62 -9.30
C GLU A 231 -9.69 -22.93 -10.24
N HIS A 232 -10.19 -22.03 -11.09
CA HIS A 232 -9.39 -21.36 -12.11
C HIS A 232 -9.45 -19.84 -11.96
N VAL A 233 -8.29 -19.20 -11.97
CA VAL A 233 -8.16 -17.75 -12.07
C VAL A 233 -7.30 -17.40 -13.27
N ARG A 234 -7.85 -16.62 -14.20
CA ARG A 234 -7.16 -16.15 -15.39
C ARG A 234 -6.94 -14.66 -15.33
N LEU A 235 -5.68 -14.25 -15.43
CA LEU A 235 -5.30 -12.84 -15.49
C LEU A 235 -5.11 -12.44 -16.96
N VAL A 236 -6.00 -11.62 -17.47
CA VAL A 236 -6.05 -11.19 -18.88
C VAL A 236 -5.44 -9.80 -19.03
N TYR A 237 -4.44 -9.68 -19.89
CA TYR A 237 -3.76 -8.43 -20.15
C TYR A 237 -3.65 -8.12 -21.65
N ARG A 238 -3.98 -6.87 -22.04
CA ARG A 238 -4.03 -6.45 -23.45
C ARG A 238 -2.66 -6.28 -24.14
N ARG A 239 -1.58 -6.17 -23.37
CA ARG A 239 -0.21 -6.06 -23.86
C ARG A 239 0.57 -7.33 -23.51
N ASP A 240 1.84 -7.35 -23.86
CA ASP A 240 2.76 -8.40 -23.41
C ASP A 240 3.28 -8.14 -21.98
N ARG A 241 3.92 -9.18 -21.42
CA ARG A 241 4.52 -9.14 -20.08
C ARG A 241 5.51 -7.99 -19.91
N ARG A 242 6.30 -7.64 -20.94
CA ARG A 242 7.34 -6.60 -20.88
C ARG A 242 6.75 -5.19 -20.69
N ASN A 243 5.50 -5.00 -21.10
CA ASN A 243 4.78 -3.74 -21.02
C ASN A 243 3.81 -3.69 -19.84
N MET A 244 3.94 -4.59 -18.86
CA MET A 244 3.15 -4.56 -17.65
C MET A 244 3.63 -3.45 -16.71
N PRO A 245 2.71 -2.69 -16.10
CA PRO A 245 3.06 -1.74 -15.04
C PRO A 245 3.25 -2.40 -13.67
N ALA A 246 2.87 -3.68 -13.51
CA ALA A 246 3.12 -4.44 -12.29
C ALA A 246 4.60 -4.79 -12.15
N ASP A 247 5.05 -4.91 -10.90
CA ASP A 247 6.36 -5.47 -10.61
C ASP A 247 6.41 -6.94 -11.05
N GLU A 248 7.53 -7.35 -11.64
CA GLU A 248 7.68 -8.71 -12.12
C GLU A 248 7.58 -9.74 -10.99
N GLU A 249 8.08 -9.42 -9.81
CA GLU A 249 7.95 -10.22 -8.60
C GLU A 249 6.48 -10.55 -8.27
N GLU A 250 5.58 -9.57 -8.43
CA GLU A 250 4.14 -9.75 -8.18
C GLU A 250 3.48 -10.70 -9.18
N LEU A 251 3.87 -10.60 -10.45
CA LEU A 251 3.38 -11.55 -11.47
C LEU A 251 3.89 -12.96 -11.20
N VAL A 252 5.17 -13.12 -10.85
CA VAL A 252 5.75 -14.42 -10.54
C VAL A 252 4.99 -15.05 -9.36
N MET A 253 4.77 -14.32 -8.27
CA MET A 253 4.01 -14.81 -7.13
C MET A 253 2.57 -15.18 -7.50
N ALA A 254 1.91 -14.43 -8.37
CA ALA A 254 0.56 -14.77 -8.82
C ALA A 254 0.55 -16.09 -9.63
N ILE A 255 1.55 -16.32 -10.49
CA ILE A 255 1.68 -17.56 -11.25
C ILE A 255 2.00 -18.75 -10.32
N GLU A 256 2.84 -18.55 -9.31
CA GLU A 256 3.16 -19.57 -8.30
C GLU A 256 1.94 -19.95 -7.46
N ASP A 257 1.04 -19.01 -7.19
CA ASP A 257 -0.26 -19.24 -6.54
C ASP A 257 -1.28 -19.95 -7.47
N GLY A 258 -0.90 -20.24 -8.73
CA GLY A 258 -1.73 -20.96 -9.70
C GLY A 258 -2.66 -20.06 -10.53
N VAL A 259 -2.33 -18.78 -10.70
CA VAL A 259 -3.01 -17.89 -11.64
C VAL A 259 -2.48 -18.11 -13.05
N GLU A 260 -3.38 -18.31 -14.01
CA GLU A 260 -3.06 -18.43 -15.43
C GLU A 260 -2.90 -17.04 -16.07
N PHE A 261 -1.70 -16.68 -16.49
CA PHE A 261 -1.46 -15.39 -17.16
C PHE A 261 -1.69 -15.48 -18.66
N MET A 262 -2.57 -14.62 -19.19
CA MET A 262 -2.95 -14.55 -20.60
C MET A 262 -2.67 -13.15 -21.15
N GLU A 263 -1.61 -13.04 -21.93
CA GLU A 263 -1.20 -11.77 -22.54
C GLU A 263 -1.76 -11.58 -23.95
N LEU A 264 -1.67 -10.34 -24.46
CA LEU A 264 -2.11 -9.94 -25.79
C LEU A 264 -3.60 -10.16 -26.05
N LEU A 265 -4.42 -10.10 -25.00
CA LEU A 265 -5.87 -10.22 -25.07
C LEU A 265 -6.52 -8.93 -24.58
N ALA A 266 -7.15 -8.19 -25.50
CA ALA A 266 -7.91 -6.99 -25.18
C ALA A 266 -9.35 -7.37 -24.87
N PRO A 267 -9.82 -7.23 -23.61
CA PRO A 267 -11.17 -7.61 -23.24
C PRO A 267 -12.19 -6.65 -23.87
N GLU A 268 -13.29 -7.20 -24.36
CA GLU A 268 -14.40 -6.44 -24.95
C GLU A 268 -15.64 -6.44 -24.06
N GLY A 269 -16.08 -7.62 -23.63
CA GLY A 269 -17.26 -7.76 -22.82
C GLY A 269 -17.57 -9.21 -22.48
N VAL A 270 -18.60 -9.42 -21.65
CA VAL A 270 -19.08 -10.75 -21.27
C VAL A 270 -20.39 -11.05 -21.95
N GLU A 271 -20.48 -12.18 -22.63
CA GLU A 271 -21.67 -12.68 -23.28
C GLU A 271 -21.90 -14.15 -22.93
N ASN A 272 -23.06 -14.49 -22.39
CA ASN A 272 -23.42 -15.85 -21.96
C ASN A 272 -22.38 -16.48 -21.00
N GLY A 273 -21.85 -15.69 -20.06
CA GLY A 273 -20.82 -16.16 -19.12
C GLY A 273 -19.41 -16.33 -19.72
N VAL A 274 -19.17 -15.89 -20.95
CA VAL A 274 -17.90 -16.00 -21.62
C VAL A 274 -17.32 -14.62 -21.88
N LEU A 275 -16.07 -14.38 -21.42
CA LEU A 275 -15.32 -13.17 -21.76
C LEU A 275 -14.87 -13.22 -23.22
N LYS A 276 -15.26 -12.21 -23.99
CA LYS A 276 -14.80 -11.99 -25.36
C LYS A 276 -13.59 -11.06 -25.35
N CYS A 277 -12.54 -11.49 -26.05
CA CYS A 277 -11.31 -10.72 -26.19
C CYS A 277 -10.90 -10.61 -27.65
N GLU A 278 -10.41 -9.46 -28.04
CA GLU A 278 -9.65 -9.28 -29.27
C GLU A 278 -8.19 -9.70 -29.04
N LYS A 279 -7.63 -10.47 -29.97
CA LYS A 279 -6.23 -10.87 -29.88
C LYS A 279 -5.33 -9.80 -30.48
N ASN A 280 -4.48 -9.19 -29.65
CA ASN A 280 -3.48 -8.23 -30.09
C ASN A 280 -2.27 -8.91 -30.68
N VAL A 281 -1.57 -8.24 -31.59
CA VAL A 281 -0.28 -8.61 -32.13
C VAL A 281 0.74 -7.55 -31.79
N LEU A 282 1.97 -7.99 -31.50
CA LEU A 282 3.10 -7.07 -31.36
C LEU A 282 3.45 -6.54 -32.75
N GLY A 283 3.45 -5.22 -32.91
CA GLY A 283 3.87 -4.52 -34.12
C GLY A 283 5.38 -4.41 -34.26
#